data_d396bf1696299739a38217b7e17fbeda
#
_entry.id   d396bf1696299739a38217b7e17fbeda
#
_cell.length_a   1.000
_cell.length_b   1.000
_cell.length_c   1.000
_cell.angle_alpha   90.00
_cell.angle_beta   90.00
_cell.angle_gamma   90.00
#
_symmetry.space_group_name_H-M   'P 1'
#
loop_
_entity.id
_entity.type
_entity.pdbx_description
1 polymer ?
#
loop_
_entity_poly.entity_id
_entity_poly.type
_entity_poly.pdbx_seq_one_letter_code
_entity_poly.pdbx_strand_id
1 'polypeptide(L)'
;MSGGIKTKFAWAAGVALVVAVPAAAQDAKKGEALAQQQCAACHGKDFLTPIDATYPKLAGQYQDYLEKSLRDYKTGARKNAIMNGIAKPLTRGDIRDVSSYLAALPGPLSNEKR
;
A
#
# COMPACT_ATOMS: atom_id res chain seq x y z
N MET A 1 -45.32 -56.48 17.32
CA MET A 1 -45.24 -55.81 16.01
C MET A 1 -44.49 -54.51 16.19
N SER A 2 -43.20 -54.53 15.90
CA SER A 2 -42.35 -53.36 16.02
C SER A 2 -42.18 -52.70 14.65
N GLY A 3 -42.88 -51.59 14.44
CA GLY A 3 -42.69 -50.72 13.27
C GLY A 3 -41.50 -49.77 13.52
N GLY A 4 -40.32 -50.15 13.06
CA GLY A 4 -39.16 -49.28 13.14
C GLY A 4 -39.32 -48.11 12.19
N ILE A 5 -39.48 -46.91 12.72
CA ILE A 5 -39.42 -45.68 11.97
C ILE A 5 -37.97 -45.40 11.65
N LYS A 6 -37.54 -45.71 10.43
CA LYS A 6 -36.22 -45.32 9.93
C LYS A 6 -36.27 -43.84 9.55
N THR A 7 -35.95 -42.98 10.49
CA THR A 7 -35.71 -41.58 10.18
C THR A 7 -34.40 -41.47 9.39
N LYS A 8 -34.48 -41.24 8.09
CA LYS A 8 -33.33 -40.88 7.27
C LYS A 8 -33.01 -39.42 7.55
N PHE A 9 -31.98 -39.19 8.34
CA PHE A 9 -31.39 -37.85 8.47
C PHE A 9 -30.67 -37.55 7.15
N ALA A 10 -31.29 -36.70 6.33
CA ALA A 10 -30.60 -36.12 5.18
C ALA A 10 -29.73 -35.00 5.70
N TRP A 11 -28.42 -35.21 5.73
CA TRP A 11 -27.45 -34.14 5.93
C TRP A 11 -27.40 -33.32 4.66
N ALA A 12 -28.05 -32.17 4.65
CA ALA A 12 -27.84 -31.18 3.61
C ALA A 12 -26.48 -30.54 3.89
N ALA A 13 -25.46 -30.99 3.16
CA ALA A 13 -24.18 -30.30 3.14
C ALA A 13 -24.39 -28.95 2.44
N GLY A 14 -24.64 -27.91 3.23
CA GLY A 14 -24.65 -26.54 2.75
C GLY A 14 -23.22 -26.14 2.36
N VAL A 15 -22.94 -26.11 1.06
CA VAL A 15 -21.68 -25.50 0.56
C VAL A 15 -21.83 -24.01 0.77
N ALA A 16 -21.21 -23.49 1.84
CA ALA A 16 -21.06 -22.07 2.01
C ALA A 16 -20.09 -21.56 0.94
N LEU A 17 -20.61 -20.85 -0.07
CA LEU A 17 -19.79 -20.15 -1.06
C LEU A 17 -19.11 -19.00 -0.32
N VAL A 18 -17.86 -19.18 0.08
CA VAL A 18 -17.04 -18.08 0.58
C VAL A 18 -16.66 -17.24 -0.63
N VAL A 19 -17.39 -16.15 -0.85
CA VAL A 19 -16.99 -15.14 -1.82
C VAL A 19 -15.79 -14.43 -1.22
N ALA A 20 -14.59 -14.83 -1.65
CA ALA A 20 -13.38 -14.08 -1.35
C ALA A 20 -13.49 -12.72 -2.05
N VAL A 21 -13.74 -11.66 -1.26
CA VAL A 21 -13.59 -10.30 -1.76
C VAL A 21 -12.10 -10.09 -1.99
N PRO A 22 -11.64 -9.86 -3.25
CA PRO A 22 -10.23 -9.60 -3.47
C PRO A 22 -9.85 -8.35 -2.69
N ALA A 23 -8.81 -8.45 -1.85
CA ALA A 23 -8.17 -7.27 -1.28
C ALA A 23 -7.82 -6.35 -2.45
N ALA A 24 -8.14 -5.05 -2.36
CA ALA A 24 -7.86 -4.10 -3.42
C ALA A 24 -6.37 -4.23 -3.80
N ALA A 25 -6.10 -4.73 -5.01
CA ALA A 25 -4.76 -4.91 -5.52
C ALA A 25 -4.06 -3.54 -5.61
N GLN A 26 -2.78 -3.51 -5.24
CA GLN A 26 -1.94 -2.34 -5.40
C GLN A 26 -1.70 -2.12 -6.89
N ASP A 27 -1.86 -0.88 -7.35
CA ASP A 27 -1.62 -0.51 -8.74
C ASP A 27 -0.26 0.17 -8.88
N ALA A 28 0.76 -0.59 -9.29
CA ALA A 28 2.12 -0.10 -9.45
C ALA A 28 2.23 0.96 -10.56
N LYS A 29 1.45 0.86 -11.63
CA LYS A 29 1.46 1.88 -12.71
C LYS A 29 0.84 3.19 -12.25
N LYS A 30 -0.26 3.12 -11.53
CA LYS A 30 -0.88 4.28 -10.92
C LYS A 30 0.06 4.91 -9.89
N GLY A 31 0.71 4.10 -9.08
CA GLY A 31 1.72 4.52 -8.12
C GLY A 31 2.90 5.23 -8.78
N GLU A 32 3.41 4.69 -9.88
CA GLU A 32 4.47 5.30 -10.67
C GLU A 32 4.05 6.67 -11.21
N ALA A 33 2.92 6.75 -11.90
CA ALA A 33 2.42 7.99 -12.47
C ALA A 33 2.26 9.07 -11.40
N LEU A 34 1.69 8.72 -10.27
CA LEU A 34 1.49 9.65 -9.16
C LEU A 34 2.81 10.07 -8.52
N ALA A 35 3.75 9.14 -8.32
CA ALA A 35 5.07 9.45 -7.79
C ALA A 35 5.86 10.39 -8.71
N GLN A 36 5.87 10.13 -10.01
CA GLN A 36 6.54 10.99 -10.98
C GLN A 36 5.92 12.40 -11.03
N GLN A 37 4.61 12.48 -10.91
CA GLN A 37 3.88 13.76 -10.96
C GLN A 37 4.04 14.57 -9.67
N GLN A 38 4.02 13.94 -8.51
CA GLN A 38 3.89 14.61 -7.20
C GLN A 38 5.17 14.61 -6.38
N CYS A 39 6.06 13.64 -6.58
CA CYS A 39 7.20 13.40 -5.69
C CYS A 39 8.56 13.66 -6.36
N ALA A 40 8.67 13.38 -7.65
CA ALA A 40 9.95 13.39 -8.37
C ALA A 40 10.62 14.77 -8.41
N ALA A 41 9.86 15.86 -8.42
CA ALA A 41 10.41 17.21 -8.48
C ALA A 41 11.37 17.52 -7.32
N CYS A 42 11.13 16.95 -6.14
CA CYS A 42 11.94 17.15 -4.96
C CYS A 42 12.82 15.93 -4.62
N HIS A 43 12.28 14.71 -4.77
CA HIS A 43 12.97 13.48 -4.41
C HIS A 43 13.83 12.88 -5.53
N GLY A 44 13.82 13.48 -6.72
CA GLY A 44 14.51 12.99 -7.91
C GLY A 44 13.65 12.03 -8.73
N LYS A 45 13.89 11.99 -10.06
CA LYS A 45 13.14 11.08 -10.97
C LYS A 45 13.42 9.61 -10.72
N ASP A 46 14.60 9.31 -10.19
CA ASP A 46 15.01 7.98 -9.74
C ASP A 46 14.69 7.71 -8.27
N PHE A 47 14.20 8.72 -7.55
CA PHE A 47 13.95 8.68 -6.11
C PHE A 47 15.19 8.34 -5.27
N LEU A 48 16.39 8.50 -5.85
CA LEU A 48 17.72 8.30 -5.25
C LEU A 48 18.56 9.54 -5.23
N THR A 49 18.29 10.46 -6.15
CA THR A 49 19.05 11.71 -6.35
C THR A 49 18.12 12.89 -6.13
N PRO A 50 17.83 13.26 -4.88
CA PRO A 50 16.99 14.40 -4.59
C PRO A 50 17.66 15.71 -5.03
N ILE A 51 16.88 16.76 -5.22
CA ILE A 51 17.39 18.07 -5.62
C ILE A 51 18.28 18.72 -4.57
N ASP A 52 18.16 18.29 -3.32
CA ASP A 52 18.83 18.85 -2.15
C ASP A 52 19.02 17.75 -1.10
N ALA A 53 20.08 17.85 -0.31
CA ALA A 53 20.40 16.85 0.74
C ALA A 53 19.37 16.80 1.87
N THR A 54 18.51 17.80 2.00
CA THR A 54 17.43 17.81 2.98
C THR A 54 16.23 16.94 2.58
N TYR A 55 16.12 16.57 1.29
CA TYR A 55 15.07 15.67 0.81
C TYR A 55 15.57 14.21 0.88
N PRO A 56 14.83 13.30 1.51
CA PRO A 56 15.27 11.93 1.64
C PRO A 56 15.17 11.15 0.32
N LYS A 57 16.03 10.14 0.19
CA LYS A 57 15.90 9.08 -0.81
C LYS A 57 14.72 8.20 -0.46
N LEU A 58 13.95 7.79 -1.47
CA LEU A 58 12.73 6.99 -1.29
C LEU A 58 12.82 5.60 -1.90
N ALA A 59 13.62 5.42 -2.96
CA ALA A 59 13.70 4.16 -3.68
C ALA A 59 14.18 3.01 -2.79
N GLY A 60 13.43 1.92 -2.80
CA GLY A 60 13.75 0.72 -2.04
C GLY A 60 13.42 0.79 -0.54
N GLN A 61 12.81 1.86 -0.05
CA GLN A 61 12.36 1.96 1.34
C GLN A 61 11.25 0.93 1.62
N TYR A 62 11.04 0.57 2.89
CA TYR A 62 9.95 -0.31 3.29
C TYR A 62 8.60 0.31 2.97
N GLN A 63 7.71 -0.47 2.36
CA GLN A 63 6.39 0.00 1.96
C GLN A 63 5.56 0.50 3.15
N ASP A 64 5.53 -0.26 4.23
CA ASP A 64 4.79 0.10 5.45
C ASP A 64 5.30 1.39 6.10
N TYR A 65 6.64 1.61 6.06
CA TYR A 65 7.24 2.85 6.53
C TYR A 65 6.82 4.04 5.66
N LEU A 66 6.84 3.89 4.33
CA LEU A 66 6.39 4.93 3.39
C LEU A 66 4.90 5.26 3.59
N GLU A 67 4.06 4.23 3.71
CA GLU A 67 2.63 4.41 3.96
C GLU A 67 2.37 5.13 5.28
N LYS A 68 3.04 4.72 6.35
CA LYS A 68 2.93 5.38 7.65
C LYS A 68 3.36 6.83 7.55
N SER A 69 4.51 7.11 6.94
CA SER A 69 5.04 8.47 6.79
C SER A 69 4.08 9.38 6.02
N LEU A 70 3.53 8.92 4.92
CA LEU A 70 2.55 9.67 4.13
C LEU A 70 1.25 9.91 4.90
N ARG A 71 0.76 8.92 5.63
CA ARG A 71 -0.43 9.10 6.49
C ARG A 71 -0.17 10.12 7.59
N ASP A 72 0.98 10.06 8.23
CA ASP A 72 1.34 10.97 9.30
C ASP A 72 1.49 12.42 8.79
N TYR A 73 2.05 12.62 7.60
CA TYR A 73 2.05 13.93 6.96
C TYR A 73 0.65 14.40 6.57
N LYS A 74 -0.18 13.50 6.05
CA LYS A 74 -1.57 13.82 5.68
C LYS A 74 -2.40 14.28 6.87
N THR A 75 -2.24 13.65 8.01
CA THR A 75 -3.00 13.95 9.24
C THR A 75 -2.39 15.09 10.06
N GLY A 76 -1.15 15.46 9.79
CA GLY A 76 -0.38 16.42 10.60
C GLY A 76 0.29 15.81 11.82
N ALA A 77 0.24 14.47 12.00
CA ALA A 77 0.98 13.79 13.07
C ALA A 77 2.50 13.93 12.89
N ARG A 78 2.96 13.98 11.63
CA ARG A 78 4.33 14.37 11.29
C ARG A 78 4.32 15.74 10.64
N LYS A 79 5.23 16.61 11.07
CA LYS A 79 5.25 18.00 10.66
C LYS A 79 6.36 18.29 9.66
N ASN A 80 5.96 18.76 8.49
CA ASN A 80 6.80 19.36 7.48
C ASN A 80 5.88 20.14 6.53
N ALA A 81 6.08 21.43 6.38
CA ALA A 81 5.16 22.29 5.64
C ALA A 81 4.94 21.83 4.20
N ILE A 82 6.00 21.37 3.52
CA ILE A 82 5.92 20.89 2.13
C ILE A 82 5.18 19.55 2.08
N MET A 83 5.65 18.56 2.86
CA MET A 83 5.07 17.22 2.82
C MET A 83 3.64 17.17 3.36
N ASN A 84 3.28 18.00 4.33
CA ASN A 84 1.88 18.11 4.76
C ASN A 84 0.97 18.56 3.61
N GLY A 85 1.43 19.52 2.80
CA GLY A 85 0.71 19.97 1.62
C GLY A 85 0.60 18.92 0.52
N ILE A 86 1.68 18.19 0.25
CA ILE A 86 1.72 17.13 -0.77
C ILE A 86 0.86 15.93 -0.37
N ALA A 87 0.92 15.50 0.88
CA ALA A 87 0.21 14.32 1.34
C ALA A 87 -1.29 14.55 1.58
N LYS A 88 -1.69 15.77 1.88
CA LYS A 88 -3.07 16.12 2.25
C LYS A 88 -4.13 15.63 1.24
N PRO A 89 -3.97 15.84 -0.08
CA PRO A 89 -4.96 15.41 -1.06
C PRO A 89 -4.93 13.92 -1.38
N LEU A 90 -3.88 13.18 -0.98
CA LEU A 90 -3.74 11.76 -1.30
C LEU A 90 -4.83 10.94 -0.64
N THR A 91 -5.46 10.05 -1.38
CA THR A 91 -6.36 9.05 -0.83
C THR A 91 -5.56 7.91 -0.17
N ARG A 92 -6.23 7.06 0.59
CA ARG A 92 -5.61 5.84 1.16
C ARG A 92 -5.07 4.92 0.04
N GLY A 93 -5.78 4.82 -1.08
CA GLY A 93 -5.35 4.07 -2.26
C GLY A 93 -4.09 4.67 -2.87
N ASP A 94 -4.05 5.98 -3.06
CA ASP A 94 -2.89 6.69 -3.60
C ASP A 94 -1.64 6.46 -2.74
N ILE A 95 -1.77 6.57 -1.43
CA ILE A 95 -0.68 6.33 -0.49
C ILE A 95 -0.14 4.91 -0.63
N ARG A 96 -1.02 3.91 -0.71
CA ARG A 96 -0.62 2.51 -0.89
C ARG A 96 0.07 2.27 -2.23
N ASP A 97 -0.49 2.79 -3.32
CA ASP A 97 0.03 2.60 -4.68
C ASP A 97 1.41 3.25 -4.84
N VAL A 98 1.58 4.49 -4.40
CA VAL A 98 2.87 5.19 -4.40
C VAL A 98 3.89 4.46 -3.54
N SER A 99 3.51 4.04 -2.34
CA SER A 99 4.42 3.35 -1.42
C SER A 99 4.86 2.00 -1.97
N SER A 100 3.95 1.26 -2.61
CA SER A 100 4.27 0.00 -3.29
C SER A 100 5.26 0.19 -4.43
N TYR A 101 5.04 1.19 -5.28
CA TYR A 101 5.93 1.51 -6.38
C TYR A 101 7.34 1.88 -5.89
N LEU A 102 7.45 2.82 -4.95
CA LEU A 102 8.73 3.27 -4.42
C LEU A 102 9.50 2.17 -3.70
N ALA A 103 8.80 1.32 -2.95
CA ALA A 103 9.42 0.21 -2.23
C ALA A 103 10.01 -0.85 -3.17
N ALA A 104 9.46 -1.02 -4.37
CA ALA A 104 9.93 -1.98 -5.36
C ALA A 104 11.12 -1.47 -6.18
N LEU A 105 11.42 -0.18 -6.13
CA LEU A 105 12.55 0.39 -6.87
C LEU A 105 13.89 -0.08 -6.30
N PRO A 106 14.89 -0.34 -7.16
CA PRO A 106 16.24 -0.66 -6.71
C PRO A 106 16.90 0.56 -6.06
N GLY A 107 17.68 0.30 -5.02
CA GLY A 107 18.41 1.37 -4.33
C GLY A 107 19.15 0.84 -3.11
N PRO A 108 19.98 1.67 -2.43
CA PRO A 108 20.75 1.26 -1.28
C PRO A 108 19.87 0.74 -0.14
N LEU A 109 18.67 1.29 0.05
CA LEU A 109 17.72 0.86 1.07
C LEU A 109 17.13 -0.54 0.81
N SER A 110 17.11 -1.01 -0.45
CA SER A 110 16.60 -2.34 -0.78
C SER A 110 17.51 -3.47 -0.27
N ASN A 111 18.78 -3.20 -0.05
CA ASN A 111 19.75 -4.17 0.43
C ASN A 111 19.62 -4.48 1.94
N GLU A 112 19.02 -3.58 2.68
CA GLU A 112 18.76 -3.73 4.12
C GLU A 112 17.62 -4.72 4.44
N LYS A 113 16.90 -5.17 3.42
CA LYS A 113 15.72 -6.05 3.55
C LYS A 113 16.05 -7.54 3.54
N ARG A 114 17.30 -7.92 3.68
CA ARG A 114 17.71 -9.34 3.68
C ARG A 114 17.64 -9.97 5.06
#